data_3d02dcf410caa699d582d67b586b28a2
#
_entry.id   3d02dcf410caa699d582d67b586b28a2
#
_cell.length_a   1.000
_cell.length_b   1.000
_cell.length_c   1.000
_cell.angle_alpha   90.00
_cell.angle_beta   90.00
_cell.angle_gamma   90.00
#
_symmetry.space_group_name_H-M   'P 1'
#
loop_
_entity.id
_entity.type
_entity.pdbx_description
1 polymer ?
#
loop_
_entity_poly.entity_id
_entity_poly.type
_entity_poly.pdbx_seq_one_letter_code
_entity_poly.pdbx_strand_id
1 'polypeptide(L)'
;MLDNVLQHYIDNAIDTTQLGEYSANFKRFQKYVRKGKEGYTKSAYSAYRERSLGLGAMGFHAYLQSRKIPFEGIYATGFNHKAFTFIKSRATQATKELASERGEAPDIHGSGKRNANLMAIAPNASSGIICSGTSPSIEPYRANCYTHKTLSGSYQVKNKYLEKVLKSKGLKVKELEDVWKDISGSEGSVQHLDILDDKEKEIFKTANELNQIWIVEHAHQRQQFVCQAQSVNLFFTLPKATEPQKTHDEYMQYVNDVHWYGMKKLKSLYYFRSNAARSVENVNVKVPRINLEDTECIACEG
;
A
#
# COMPACT_ATOMS: atom_id res chain seq x y z
N MET A 1 8.85 12.62 -14.30
CA MET A 1 8.07 11.48 -14.83
C MET A 1 6.57 11.62 -14.60
N LEU A 2 6.04 11.68 -13.37
CA LEU A 2 4.58 11.77 -13.10
C LEU A 2 3.93 12.99 -13.75
N ASP A 3 4.55 14.17 -13.73
CA ASP A 3 4.03 15.36 -14.43
C ASP A 3 3.96 15.17 -15.96
N ASN A 4 4.87 14.39 -16.54
CA ASN A 4 4.82 14.06 -17.98
C ASN A 4 3.65 13.12 -18.31
N VAL A 5 3.36 12.14 -17.45
CA VAL A 5 2.18 11.26 -17.61
C VAL A 5 0.88 12.09 -17.52
N LEU A 6 0.82 12.99 -16.55
CA LEU A 6 -0.31 13.90 -16.40
C LEU A 6 -0.45 14.84 -17.60
N GLN A 7 0.66 15.39 -18.11
CA GLN A 7 0.66 16.23 -19.31
C GLN A 7 0.17 15.47 -20.53
N HIS A 8 0.65 14.23 -20.73
CA HIS A 8 0.18 13.37 -21.81
C HIS A 8 -1.33 13.12 -21.74
N TYR A 9 -1.87 12.88 -20.55
CA TYR A 9 -3.33 12.76 -20.36
C TYR A 9 -4.05 14.04 -20.75
N ILE A 10 -3.57 15.21 -20.28
CA ILE A 10 -4.18 16.50 -20.59
C ILE A 10 -4.14 16.76 -22.11
N ASP A 11 -3.00 16.57 -22.76
CA ASP A 11 -2.83 16.82 -24.21
C ASP A 11 -3.71 15.93 -25.07
N ASN A 12 -4.02 14.71 -24.62
CA ASN A 12 -4.95 13.82 -25.32
C ASN A 12 -6.42 14.20 -25.11
N ALA A 13 -6.74 14.87 -24.00
CA ALA A 13 -8.11 15.24 -23.65
C ALA A 13 -8.51 16.63 -24.20
N ILE A 14 -7.56 17.57 -24.26
CA ILE A 14 -7.83 18.97 -24.64
C ILE A 14 -6.77 19.50 -25.61
N ASP A 15 -7.12 20.56 -26.33
CA ASP A 15 -6.16 21.32 -27.14
C ASP A 15 -5.50 22.40 -26.28
N THR A 16 -4.34 22.05 -25.71
CA THR A 16 -3.59 22.93 -24.80
C THR A 16 -2.97 24.14 -25.50
N THR A 17 -2.81 24.10 -26.82
CA THR A 17 -2.19 25.20 -27.60
C THR A 17 -3.04 26.47 -27.64
N GLN A 18 -4.36 26.32 -27.45
CA GLN A 18 -5.32 27.41 -27.47
C GLN A 18 -5.77 27.84 -26.06
N LEU A 19 -5.37 27.12 -25.02
CA LEU A 19 -5.67 27.49 -23.64
C LEU A 19 -4.80 28.67 -23.23
N GLY A 20 -5.44 29.76 -22.78
CA GLY A 20 -4.72 30.77 -22.02
C GLY A 20 -4.16 30.18 -20.75
N GLU A 21 -3.01 30.69 -20.28
CA GLU A 21 -2.25 30.15 -19.17
C GLU A 21 -3.06 29.94 -17.87
N TYR A 22 -4.13 30.74 -17.68
CA TYR A 22 -4.97 30.76 -16.48
C TYR A 22 -6.46 30.61 -16.76
N SER A 23 -6.85 29.70 -17.66
CA SER A 23 -8.27 29.48 -17.90
C SER A 23 -8.97 28.92 -16.66
N ALA A 24 -9.63 29.79 -15.90
CA ALA A 24 -10.35 29.47 -14.68
C ALA A 24 -11.80 29.01 -14.91
N ASN A 25 -12.39 29.33 -16.06
CA ASN A 25 -13.79 29.10 -16.32
C ASN A 25 -14.04 27.76 -17.00
N PHE A 26 -14.74 26.85 -16.33
CA PHE A 26 -15.09 25.53 -16.88
C PHE A 26 -15.84 25.59 -18.20
N LYS A 27 -16.80 26.54 -18.38
CA LYS A 27 -17.52 26.70 -19.63
C LYS A 27 -16.59 27.11 -20.79
N ARG A 28 -15.61 27.95 -20.49
CA ARG A 28 -14.57 28.34 -21.46
C ARG A 28 -13.66 27.19 -21.80
N PHE A 29 -13.34 26.35 -20.81
CA PHE A 29 -12.51 25.16 -20.98
C PHE A 29 -13.18 24.12 -21.90
N GLN A 30 -14.49 23.90 -21.78
CA GLN A 30 -15.21 22.87 -22.54
C GLN A 30 -15.02 22.97 -24.06
N LYS A 31 -14.85 24.19 -24.64
CA LYS A 31 -14.64 24.37 -26.09
C LYS A 31 -13.28 23.89 -26.59
N TYR A 32 -12.33 23.66 -25.69
CA TYR A 32 -10.99 23.14 -26.02
C TYR A 32 -10.89 21.61 -25.93
N VAL A 33 -11.96 20.93 -25.53
CA VAL A 33 -11.98 19.46 -25.46
C VAL A 33 -11.88 18.86 -26.86
N ARG A 34 -10.98 17.92 -27.04
CA ARG A 34 -10.79 17.22 -28.30
C ARG A 34 -12.01 16.35 -28.64
N LYS A 35 -12.36 16.30 -29.93
CA LYS A 35 -13.47 15.47 -30.42
C LYS A 35 -13.32 14.03 -29.96
N GLY A 36 -14.38 13.44 -29.43
CA GLY A 36 -14.39 12.08 -28.88
C GLY A 36 -13.86 11.97 -27.45
N LYS A 37 -13.56 13.10 -26.78
CA LYS A 37 -13.09 13.16 -25.40
C LYS A 37 -14.04 13.90 -24.45
N GLU A 38 -15.25 14.14 -24.86
CA GLU A 38 -16.25 14.92 -24.12
C GLU A 38 -16.54 14.32 -22.74
N GLY A 39 -16.50 12.99 -22.61
CA GLY A 39 -16.69 12.28 -21.33
C GLY A 39 -15.59 12.56 -20.29
N TYR A 40 -14.41 13.02 -20.73
CA TYR A 40 -13.28 13.33 -19.85
C TYR A 40 -13.18 14.81 -19.46
N THR A 41 -14.13 15.65 -19.83
CA THR A 41 -14.03 17.13 -19.68
C THR A 41 -13.75 17.56 -18.24
N LYS A 42 -14.49 17.01 -17.25
CA LYS A 42 -14.33 17.39 -15.84
C LYS A 42 -12.97 16.95 -15.27
N SER A 43 -12.56 15.71 -15.56
CA SER A 43 -11.28 15.18 -15.08
C SER A 43 -10.09 15.87 -15.75
N ALA A 44 -10.18 16.18 -17.06
CA ALA A 44 -9.16 16.92 -17.77
C ALA A 44 -9.05 18.37 -17.26
N TYR A 45 -10.18 18.99 -16.94
CA TYR A 45 -10.21 20.33 -16.34
C TYR A 45 -9.52 20.35 -14.98
N SER A 46 -9.86 19.41 -14.07
CA SER A 46 -9.22 19.28 -12.75
C SER A 46 -7.72 19.00 -12.90
N ALA A 47 -7.36 18.04 -13.77
CA ALA A 47 -5.96 17.70 -14.04
C ALA A 47 -5.15 18.90 -14.55
N TYR A 48 -5.71 19.70 -15.44
CA TYR A 48 -5.08 20.94 -15.94
C TYR A 48 -4.93 21.99 -14.84
N ARG A 49 -5.98 22.20 -14.05
CA ARG A 49 -6.05 23.26 -13.04
C ARG A 49 -5.13 23.02 -11.87
N GLU A 50 -5.14 21.83 -11.33
CA GLU A 50 -4.41 21.48 -10.08
C GLU A 50 -3.06 20.83 -10.33
N ARG A 51 -2.95 20.05 -11.40
CA ARG A 51 -1.79 19.19 -11.69
C ARG A 51 -1.38 18.34 -10.48
N SER A 52 -2.38 17.81 -9.76
CA SER A 52 -2.15 17.01 -8.55
C SER A 52 -1.47 15.68 -8.88
N LEU A 53 -0.44 15.34 -8.12
CA LEU A 53 0.31 14.09 -8.19
C LEU A 53 0.16 13.30 -6.89
N GLY A 54 0.32 11.98 -6.97
CA GLY A 54 0.27 11.07 -5.83
C GLY A 54 1.51 10.18 -5.76
N LEU A 55 2.68 10.76 -5.49
CA LEU A 55 3.88 9.97 -5.23
C LEU A 55 3.74 9.23 -3.90
N GLY A 56 3.82 7.90 -3.94
CA GLY A 56 3.78 7.02 -2.79
C GLY A 56 5.08 6.26 -2.59
N ALA A 57 5.06 5.35 -1.61
CA ALA A 57 6.16 4.43 -1.33
C ALA A 57 5.66 2.98 -1.42
N MET A 58 6.56 2.05 -1.69
CA MET A 58 6.32 0.62 -1.70
C MET A 58 7.49 -0.11 -1.05
N GLY A 59 7.20 -1.23 -0.38
CA GLY A 59 8.25 -2.05 0.22
C GLY A 59 8.73 -1.55 1.58
N PHE A 60 7.92 -0.83 2.34
CA PHE A 60 8.31 -0.31 3.65
C PHE A 60 8.73 -1.43 4.60
N HIS A 61 7.87 -2.43 4.83
CA HIS A 61 8.20 -3.57 5.71
C HIS A 61 9.33 -4.43 5.13
N ALA A 62 9.34 -4.66 3.80
CA ALA A 62 10.42 -5.36 3.11
C ALA A 62 11.79 -4.72 3.38
N TYR A 63 11.86 -3.40 3.35
CA TYR A 63 13.09 -2.68 3.68
C TYR A 63 13.49 -2.89 5.14
N LEU A 64 12.55 -2.76 6.09
CA LEU A 64 12.83 -2.98 7.50
C LEU A 64 13.38 -4.39 7.74
N GLN A 65 12.73 -5.43 7.18
CA GLN A 65 13.21 -6.80 7.27
C GLN A 65 14.60 -6.99 6.65
N SER A 66 14.88 -6.33 5.52
CA SER A 66 16.21 -6.36 4.89
C SER A 66 17.31 -5.80 5.79
N ARG A 67 16.96 -4.90 6.70
CA ARG A 67 17.84 -4.26 7.68
C ARG A 67 17.79 -4.91 9.06
N LYS A 68 17.02 -5.99 9.20
CA LYS A 68 16.79 -6.68 10.48
C LYS A 68 16.20 -5.74 11.55
N ILE A 69 15.27 -4.87 11.12
CA ILE A 69 14.56 -3.92 11.97
C ILE A 69 13.12 -4.43 12.15
N PRO A 70 12.62 -4.66 13.37
CA PRO A 70 11.22 -4.92 13.64
C PRO A 70 10.33 -3.79 13.14
N PHE A 71 9.10 -4.10 12.71
CA PHE A 71 8.13 -3.10 12.31
C PHE A 71 7.73 -2.18 13.47
N GLU A 72 7.65 -2.74 14.65
CA GLU A 72 7.36 -2.05 15.90
C GLU A 72 8.62 -1.41 16.48
N GLY A 73 8.49 -0.19 17.01
CA GLY A 73 9.57 0.44 17.75
C GLY A 73 10.29 1.61 17.05
N ILE A 74 11.22 2.20 17.79
CA ILE A 74 11.81 3.50 17.47
C ILE A 74 12.71 3.49 16.23
N TYR A 75 13.33 2.36 15.90
CA TYR A 75 14.20 2.26 14.71
C TYR A 75 13.39 2.33 13.42
N ALA A 76 12.24 1.64 13.37
CA ALA A 76 11.31 1.73 12.25
C ALA A 76 10.72 3.14 12.14
N THR A 77 10.36 3.74 13.27
CA THR A 77 9.89 5.14 13.38
C THR A 77 10.93 6.12 12.87
N GLY A 78 12.20 5.97 13.29
CA GLY A 78 13.31 6.81 12.82
C GLY A 78 13.56 6.70 11.32
N PHE A 79 13.51 5.48 10.77
CA PHE A 79 13.62 5.28 9.32
C PHE A 79 12.42 5.90 8.58
N ASN A 80 11.21 5.66 9.05
CA ASN A 80 9.99 6.23 8.49
C ASN A 80 10.09 7.76 8.36
N HIS A 81 10.43 8.45 9.44
CA HIS A 81 10.61 9.90 9.46
C HIS A 81 11.68 10.35 8.45
N LYS A 82 12.87 9.75 8.50
CA LYS A 82 14.00 10.11 7.63
C LYS A 82 13.69 9.91 6.16
N ALA A 83 13.07 8.78 5.82
CA ALA A 83 12.72 8.46 4.42
C ALA A 83 11.68 9.44 3.86
N PHE A 84 10.61 9.71 4.60
CA PHE A 84 9.55 10.60 4.11
C PHE A 84 9.93 12.08 4.13
N THR A 85 10.77 12.51 5.05
CA THR A 85 11.42 13.84 5.00
C THR A 85 12.21 14.00 3.71
N PHE A 86 13.05 13.01 3.36
CA PHE A 86 13.85 13.05 2.15
C PHE A 86 12.97 13.07 0.88
N ILE A 87 12.00 12.17 0.78
CA ILE A 87 11.09 12.10 -0.38
C ILE A 87 10.34 13.43 -0.54
N LYS A 88 9.79 13.98 0.54
CA LYS A 88 9.07 15.27 0.51
C LYS A 88 9.96 16.41 0.06
N SER A 89 11.17 16.49 0.59
CA SER A 89 12.15 17.51 0.22
C SER A 89 12.45 17.46 -1.29
N ARG A 90 12.76 16.28 -1.83
CA ARG A 90 13.07 16.09 -3.25
C ARG A 90 11.86 16.35 -4.15
N ALA A 91 10.67 15.89 -3.77
CA ALA A 91 9.44 16.17 -4.52
C ALA A 91 9.12 17.67 -4.54
N THR A 92 9.36 18.36 -3.42
CA THR A 92 9.17 19.83 -3.34
C THR A 92 10.17 20.58 -4.21
N GLN A 93 11.42 20.16 -4.24
CA GLN A 93 12.43 20.73 -5.13
C GLN A 93 12.03 20.53 -6.60
N ALA A 94 11.69 19.31 -6.98
CA ALA A 94 11.33 18.97 -8.36
C ALA A 94 10.10 19.76 -8.88
N THR A 95 9.07 19.97 -8.04
CA THR A 95 7.90 20.76 -8.48
C THR A 95 8.22 22.24 -8.67
N LYS A 96 9.19 22.78 -7.92
CA LYS A 96 9.67 24.16 -8.11
C LYS A 96 10.50 24.30 -9.41
N GLU A 97 11.39 23.36 -9.67
CA GLU A 97 12.16 23.29 -10.91
C GLU A 97 11.21 23.20 -12.13
N LEU A 98 10.22 22.31 -12.07
CA LEU A 98 9.21 22.16 -13.11
C LEU A 98 8.34 23.44 -13.28
N ALA A 99 8.04 24.17 -12.21
CA ALA A 99 7.32 25.43 -12.31
C ALA A 99 8.16 26.49 -13.05
N SER A 100 9.47 26.55 -12.80
CA SER A 100 10.39 27.44 -13.51
C SER A 100 10.50 27.10 -14.99
N GLU A 101 10.46 25.80 -15.35
CA GLU A 101 10.61 25.32 -16.73
C GLU A 101 9.29 25.42 -17.53
N ARG A 102 8.14 25.17 -16.88
CA ARG A 102 6.85 24.86 -17.55
C ARG A 102 5.68 25.69 -17.03
N GLY A 103 5.91 26.63 -16.13
CA GLY A 103 4.88 27.41 -15.46
C GLY A 103 4.22 26.68 -14.29
N GLU A 104 3.48 27.39 -13.50
CA GLU A 104 2.72 26.90 -12.34
C GLU A 104 1.37 26.31 -12.75
N ALA A 105 0.77 25.50 -11.89
CA ALA A 105 -0.61 25.09 -12.09
C ALA A 105 -1.56 26.29 -11.83
N PRO A 106 -2.64 26.44 -12.62
CA PRO A 106 -3.53 27.60 -12.52
C PRO A 106 -4.12 27.83 -11.12
N ASP A 107 -4.48 26.77 -10.39
CA ASP A 107 -5.10 26.89 -9.05
C ASP A 107 -4.13 27.28 -7.93
N ILE A 108 -2.85 27.21 -8.19
CA ILE A 108 -1.80 27.58 -7.23
C ILE A 108 -0.85 28.64 -7.80
N HIS A 109 -1.33 29.46 -8.72
CA HIS A 109 -0.55 30.54 -9.30
C HIS A 109 0.03 31.46 -8.23
N GLY A 110 1.30 31.83 -8.37
CA GLY A 110 2.05 32.59 -7.38
C GLY A 110 2.70 31.75 -6.26
N SER A 111 2.52 30.42 -6.29
CA SER A 111 3.10 29.51 -5.28
C SER A 111 4.55 29.10 -5.55
N GLY A 112 5.06 29.32 -6.75
CA GLY A 112 6.35 28.80 -7.21
C GLY A 112 6.35 27.28 -7.43
N LYS A 113 5.18 26.64 -7.63
CA LYS A 113 5.06 25.19 -7.78
C LYS A 113 4.28 24.79 -9.02
N ARG A 114 4.71 23.70 -9.66
CA ARG A 114 4.02 23.11 -10.82
C ARG A 114 2.81 22.28 -10.43
N ASN A 115 2.82 21.63 -9.25
CA ASN A 115 1.83 20.64 -8.84
C ASN A 115 1.22 21.04 -7.50
N ALA A 116 -0.11 21.09 -7.39
CA ALA A 116 -0.81 21.44 -6.16
C ALA A 116 -0.57 20.40 -5.06
N ASN A 117 -0.63 19.14 -5.40
CA ASN A 117 -0.32 18.03 -4.50
C ASN A 117 0.81 17.18 -5.06
N LEU A 118 1.63 16.61 -4.18
CA LEU A 118 2.81 15.84 -4.55
C LEU A 118 2.74 14.38 -4.10
N MET A 119 2.20 14.11 -2.92
CA MET A 119 2.28 12.81 -2.28
C MET A 119 0.91 12.30 -1.82
N ALA A 120 0.66 11.03 -2.13
CA ALA A 120 -0.45 10.23 -1.63
C ALA A 120 0.03 8.79 -1.44
N ILE A 121 -0.53 8.06 -0.49
CA ILE A 121 -0.18 6.66 -0.26
C ILE A 121 -1.32 5.78 -0.75
N ALA A 122 -1.07 5.08 -1.87
CA ALA A 122 -1.97 4.07 -2.41
C ALA A 122 -1.64 2.67 -1.87
N PRO A 123 -2.55 1.68 -1.92
CA PRO A 123 -2.31 0.34 -1.35
C PRO A 123 -1.22 -0.46 -2.07
N ASN A 124 -1.10 -0.34 -3.39
CA ASN A 124 -0.08 -0.99 -4.24
C ASN A 124 0.03 -2.52 -4.09
N ALA A 125 -1.07 -3.22 -3.83
CA ALA A 125 -1.07 -4.66 -3.61
C ALA A 125 -0.53 -5.43 -4.83
N SER A 126 -1.11 -5.21 -6.01
CA SER A 126 -0.67 -5.86 -7.26
C SER A 126 0.72 -5.41 -7.69
N SER A 127 1.06 -4.14 -7.52
CA SER A 127 2.40 -3.61 -7.83
C SER A 127 3.48 -4.26 -6.98
N GLY A 128 3.19 -4.55 -5.69
CA GLY A 128 4.10 -5.27 -4.79
C GLY A 128 4.46 -6.67 -5.31
N ILE A 129 3.48 -7.38 -5.87
CA ILE A 129 3.69 -8.71 -6.46
C ILE A 129 4.61 -8.62 -7.70
N ILE A 130 4.30 -7.70 -8.63
CA ILE A 130 5.08 -7.47 -9.85
C ILE A 130 6.52 -7.04 -9.53
N CYS A 131 6.70 -6.24 -8.47
CA CYS A 131 8.02 -5.80 -8.01
C CYS A 131 8.69 -6.84 -7.08
N SER A 132 8.79 -8.07 -7.54
CA SER A 132 9.50 -9.18 -6.87
C SER A 132 8.95 -9.54 -5.47
N GLY A 133 7.63 -9.47 -5.28
CA GLY A 133 6.98 -9.84 -4.01
C GLY A 133 7.42 -8.96 -2.84
N THR A 134 7.66 -7.66 -3.08
CA THR A 134 7.92 -6.73 -1.99
C THR A 134 6.65 -6.45 -1.18
N SER A 135 6.78 -5.96 0.06
CA SER A 135 5.60 -5.60 0.85
C SER A 135 4.81 -4.49 0.16
N PRO A 136 3.45 -4.57 0.16
CA PRO A 136 2.65 -3.58 -0.53
C PRO A 136 2.74 -2.22 0.20
N SER A 137 3.01 -1.16 -0.55
CA SER A 137 3.05 0.20 -0.03
C SER A 137 3.81 0.35 1.29
N ILE A 138 3.12 0.85 2.31
CA ILE A 138 3.59 1.04 3.70
C ILE A 138 3.16 -0.12 4.61
N GLU A 139 2.45 -1.10 4.08
CA GLU A 139 1.84 -2.18 4.85
C GLU A 139 2.86 -3.25 5.26
N PRO A 140 2.63 -3.91 6.40
CA PRO A 140 3.37 -5.12 6.74
C PRO A 140 2.97 -6.30 5.84
N TYR A 141 3.84 -7.30 5.74
CA TYR A 141 3.49 -8.57 5.10
C TYR A 141 2.38 -9.26 5.88
N ARG A 142 1.38 -9.79 5.17
CA ARG A 142 0.28 -10.56 5.77
C ARG A 142 0.69 -11.96 6.17
N ALA A 143 1.66 -12.53 5.47
CA ALA A 143 2.18 -13.87 5.72
C ALA A 143 3.62 -13.94 5.21
N ASN A 144 4.47 -14.77 5.86
CA ASN A 144 5.82 -15.04 5.39
C ASN A 144 5.87 -16.14 4.32
N CYS A 145 4.82 -16.92 4.21
CA CYS A 145 4.63 -17.92 3.15
C CYS A 145 3.14 -18.03 2.83
N TYR A 146 2.79 -18.01 1.54
CA TYR A 146 1.41 -18.16 1.09
C TYR A 146 1.34 -18.70 -0.34
N THR A 147 0.20 -19.30 -0.70
CA THR A 147 -0.06 -19.75 -2.06
C THR A 147 -0.72 -18.65 -2.87
N HIS A 148 -0.03 -18.19 -3.91
CA HIS A 148 -0.58 -17.26 -4.89
C HIS A 148 -1.20 -18.04 -6.07
N LYS A 149 -2.49 -17.85 -6.28
CA LYS A 149 -3.23 -18.48 -7.39
C LYS A 149 -3.30 -17.51 -8.55
N THR A 150 -2.92 -17.98 -9.74
CA THR A 150 -3.02 -17.23 -11.00
C THR A 150 -3.76 -18.08 -12.04
N LEU A 151 -4.12 -17.51 -13.17
CA LEU A 151 -4.71 -18.26 -14.29
C LEU A 151 -3.79 -19.37 -14.82
N SER A 152 -2.47 -19.20 -14.68
CA SER A 152 -1.46 -20.18 -15.14
C SER A 152 -1.07 -21.22 -14.08
N GLY A 153 -1.60 -21.13 -12.86
CA GLY A 153 -1.31 -22.09 -11.79
C GLY A 153 -1.21 -21.49 -10.41
N SER A 154 -0.82 -22.34 -9.45
CA SER A 154 -0.62 -21.93 -8.05
C SER A 154 0.86 -21.97 -7.72
N TYR A 155 1.37 -20.87 -7.14
CA TYR A 155 2.77 -20.70 -6.78
C TYR A 155 2.90 -20.39 -5.30
N GLN A 156 3.86 -21.04 -4.63
CA GLN A 156 4.20 -20.73 -3.27
C GLN A 156 5.11 -19.50 -3.24
N VAL A 157 4.65 -18.42 -2.61
CA VAL A 157 5.43 -17.20 -2.40
C VAL A 157 6.06 -17.27 -1.01
N LYS A 158 7.38 -17.14 -0.95
CA LYS A 158 8.18 -17.21 0.28
C LYS A 158 8.84 -15.86 0.53
N ASN A 159 8.88 -15.44 1.80
CA ASN A 159 9.57 -14.22 2.19
C ASN A 159 11.08 -14.37 2.02
N LYS A 160 11.64 -13.68 1.05
CA LYS A 160 13.06 -13.77 0.69
C LYS A 160 14.04 -13.35 1.80
N TYR A 161 13.60 -12.50 2.74
CA TYR A 161 14.42 -12.05 3.85
C TYR A 161 14.48 -13.12 4.95
N LEU A 162 13.33 -13.75 5.24
CA LEU A 162 13.25 -14.91 6.13
C LEU A 162 14.04 -16.09 5.55
N GLU A 163 13.94 -16.34 4.24
CA GLU A 163 14.70 -17.39 3.57
C GLU A 163 16.20 -17.26 3.78
N LYS A 164 16.73 -16.02 3.69
CA LYS A 164 18.14 -15.76 3.98
C LYS A 164 18.52 -16.09 5.42
N VAL A 165 17.65 -15.77 6.37
CA VAL A 165 17.88 -16.11 7.79
C VAL A 165 17.85 -17.61 8.00
N LEU A 166 16.83 -18.32 7.51
CA LEU A 166 16.71 -19.77 7.63
C LEU A 166 17.91 -20.50 6.99
N LYS A 167 18.36 -20.06 5.81
CA LYS A 167 19.56 -20.60 5.18
C LYS A 167 20.83 -20.36 6.02
N SER A 168 20.94 -19.23 6.70
CA SER A 168 22.07 -18.93 7.57
C SER A 168 22.12 -19.78 8.85
N LYS A 169 21.00 -20.43 9.23
CA LYS A 169 20.92 -21.40 10.34
C LYS A 169 21.50 -22.78 9.98
N GLY A 170 21.92 -23.00 8.73
CA GLY A 170 22.54 -24.25 8.29
C GLY A 170 21.55 -25.37 7.92
N LEU A 171 20.27 -25.06 7.73
CA LEU A 171 19.25 -26.03 7.32
C LEU A 171 19.58 -26.66 5.97
N LYS A 172 19.43 -27.98 5.88
CA LYS A 172 19.48 -28.71 4.62
C LYS A 172 18.22 -28.42 3.78
N VAL A 173 18.28 -28.70 2.48
CA VAL A 173 17.18 -28.40 1.56
C VAL A 173 15.84 -28.97 2.03
N LYS A 174 15.83 -30.24 2.48
CA LYS A 174 14.62 -30.91 2.96
C LYS A 174 14.08 -30.25 4.24
N GLU A 175 14.94 -29.96 5.19
CA GLU A 175 14.57 -29.30 6.45
C GLU A 175 13.99 -27.90 6.18
N LEU A 176 14.58 -27.16 5.23
CA LEU A 176 14.07 -25.86 4.80
C LEU A 176 12.68 -25.97 4.15
N GLU A 177 12.43 -26.98 3.34
CA GLU A 177 11.10 -27.21 2.77
C GLU A 177 10.06 -27.58 3.82
N ASP A 178 10.43 -28.36 4.83
CA ASP A 178 9.52 -28.73 5.91
C ASP A 178 9.18 -27.50 6.78
N VAL A 179 10.16 -26.62 7.09
CA VAL A 179 9.91 -25.34 7.74
C VAL A 179 8.95 -24.45 6.92
N TRP A 180 9.09 -24.38 5.59
CA TRP A 180 8.16 -23.61 4.77
C TRP A 180 6.73 -24.19 4.72
N LYS A 181 6.58 -25.52 4.79
CA LYS A 181 5.26 -26.15 4.94
C LYS A 181 4.62 -25.81 6.27
N ASP A 182 5.39 -25.84 7.34
CA ASP A 182 4.94 -25.49 8.69
C ASP A 182 4.50 -24.02 8.77
N ILE A 183 5.31 -23.09 8.27
CA ILE A 183 4.95 -21.66 8.16
C ILE A 183 3.64 -21.49 7.36
N SER A 184 3.51 -22.19 6.23
CA SER A 184 2.30 -22.13 5.40
C SER A 184 1.07 -22.70 6.11
N GLY A 185 1.24 -23.77 6.90
CA GLY A 185 0.19 -24.36 7.74
C GLY A 185 -0.22 -23.47 8.91
N SER A 186 0.67 -22.60 9.36
CA SER A 186 0.46 -21.65 10.46
C SER A 186 0.13 -20.25 9.96
N GLU A 187 -0.63 -20.12 8.89
CA GLU A 187 -1.08 -18.84 8.28
C GLU A 187 0.06 -17.86 7.94
N GLY A 188 1.26 -18.39 7.73
CA GLY A 188 2.44 -17.60 7.43
C GLY A 188 3.15 -17.02 8.66
N SER A 189 2.74 -17.38 9.87
CA SER A 189 3.39 -17.04 11.13
C SER A 189 4.73 -17.77 11.30
N VAL A 190 5.65 -17.16 12.02
CA VAL A 190 6.92 -17.74 12.42
C VAL A 190 7.09 -17.82 13.95
N GLN A 191 6.07 -17.41 14.70
CA GLN A 191 6.17 -17.24 16.16
C GLN A 191 6.39 -18.57 16.89
N HIS A 192 5.94 -19.68 16.32
CA HIS A 192 6.08 -21.05 16.87
C HIS A 192 7.42 -21.72 16.54
N LEU A 193 8.26 -21.12 15.70
CA LEU A 193 9.51 -21.74 15.24
C LEU A 193 10.63 -21.57 16.28
N ASP A 194 11.11 -22.66 16.87
CA ASP A 194 12.21 -22.64 17.84
C ASP A 194 13.58 -22.32 17.22
N ILE A 195 13.71 -22.48 15.90
CA ILE A 195 14.94 -22.16 15.17
C ILE A 195 15.24 -20.65 15.08
N LEU A 196 14.21 -19.81 15.28
CA LEU A 196 14.33 -18.36 15.29
C LEU A 196 14.43 -17.85 16.73
N ASP A 197 15.32 -16.90 16.96
CA ASP A 197 15.37 -16.18 18.23
C ASP A 197 14.23 -15.14 18.32
N ASP A 198 13.99 -14.58 19.52
CA ASP A 198 12.89 -13.65 19.78
C ASP A 198 12.99 -12.38 18.89
N LYS A 199 14.21 -11.91 18.64
CA LYS A 199 14.43 -10.74 17.79
C LYS A 199 14.11 -11.05 16.32
N GLU A 200 14.44 -12.23 15.84
CA GLU A 200 14.09 -12.67 14.49
C GLU A 200 12.57 -12.85 14.37
N LYS A 201 11.90 -13.40 15.38
CA LYS A 201 10.44 -13.51 15.44
C LYS A 201 9.77 -12.13 15.37
N GLU A 202 10.27 -11.15 16.11
CA GLU A 202 9.77 -9.76 16.04
C GLU A 202 9.92 -9.12 14.65
N ILE A 203 11.03 -9.36 13.94
CA ILE A 203 11.28 -8.86 12.59
C ILE A 203 10.27 -9.42 11.57
N PHE A 204 9.90 -10.71 11.74
CA PHE A 204 9.05 -11.42 10.80
C PHE A 204 7.59 -11.56 11.25
N LYS A 205 7.14 -10.77 12.24
CA LYS A 205 5.71 -10.64 12.56
C LYS A 205 4.91 -10.32 11.31
N THR A 206 3.80 -11.01 11.15
CA THR A 206 2.81 -10.74 10.11
C THR A 206 1.93 -9.55 10.48
N ALA A 207 1.17 -9.04 9.53
CA ALA A 207 0.28 -7.90 9.75
C ALA A 207 -0.70 -8.10 10.92
N ASN A 208 -1.19 -9.33 11.11
CA ASN A 208 -2.14 -9.67 12.16
C ASN A 208 -1.49 -9.85 13.55
N GLU A 209 -0.18 -10.08 13.58
CA GLU A 209 0.59 -10.27 14.83
C GLU A 209 1.13 -8.94 15.39
N LEU A 210 1.12 -7.90 14.56
CA LEU A 210 1.53 -6.56 14.97
C LEU A 210 0.45 -5.88 15.82
N ASN A 211 0.88 -5.11 16.81
CA ASN A 211 0.00 -4.16 17.45
C ASN A 211 -0.38 -3.05 16.46
N GLN A 212 -1.67 -2.96 16.12
CA GLN A 212 -2.19 -2.07 15.09
C GLN A 212 -1.98 -0.58 15.40
N ILE A 213 -1.76 -0.23 16.65
CA ILE A 213 -1.35 1.12 17.05
C ILE A 213 -0.06 1.55 16.34
N TRP A 214 0.90 0.64 16.10
CA TRP A 214 2.12 0.97 15.37
C TRP A 214 1.89 1.29 13.90
N ILE A 215 0.90 0.66 13.26
CA ILE A 215 0.51 1.00 11.88
C ILE A 215 -0.01 2.43 11.83
N VAL A 216 -0.89 2.80 12.77
CA VAL A 216 -1.43 4.15 12.89
C VAL A 216 -0.33 5.15 13.24
N GLU A 217 0.57 4.82 14.16
CA GLU A 217 1.67 5.70 14.59
C GLU A 217 2.63 6.01 13.44
N HIS A 218 3.04 5.00 12.68
CA HIS A 218 3.86 5.22 11.49
C HIS A 218 3.13 6.06 10.43
N ALA A 219 1.82 5.83 10.25
CA ALA A 219 1.02 6.63 9.32
C ALA A 219 0.86 8.08 9.81
N HIS A 220 0.64 8.30 11.11
CA HIS A 220 0.59 9.61 11.71
C HIS A 220 1.89 10.38 11.51
N GLN A 221 3.00 9.75 11.80
CA GLN A 221 4.32 10.36 11.62
C GLN A 221 4.59 10.75 10.15
N ARG A 222 4.14 9.92 9.18
CA ARG A 222 4.25 10.25 7.76
C ARG A 222 3.30 11.35 7.31
N GLN A 223 2.15 11.52 7.98
CA GLN A 223 1.09 12.43 7.53
C GLN A 223 1.58 13.87 7.36
N GLN A 224 2.55 14.32 8.14
CA GLN A 224 3.14 15.65 8.00
C GLN A 224 3.88 15.85 6.66
N PHE A 225 4.32 14.77 6.02
CA PHE A 225 5.02 14.80 4.74
C PHE A 225 4.09 14.51 3.56
N VAL A 226 2.98 13.82 3.78
CA VAL A 226 2.03 13.40 2.77
C VAL A 226 0.90 14.42 2.68
N CYS A 227 0.86 15.18 1.59
CA CYS A 227 -0.12 16.27 1.42
C CYS A 227 -1.57 15.78 1.22
N GLN A 228 -1.75 14.59 0.68
CA GLN A 228 -3.07 13.97 0.53
C GLN A 228 -3.29 12.89 1.62
N ALA A 229 -4.23 11.96 1.39
CA ALA A 229 -4.51 10.86 2.31
C ALA A 229 -3.52 9.70 2.16
N GLN A 230 -3.58 8.79 3.11
CA GLN A 230 -2.89 7.51 3.11
C GLN A 230 -3.92 6.39 3.18
N SER A 231 -3.80 5.38 2.33
CA SER A 231 -4.59 4.15 2.42
C SER A 231 -4.03 3.28 3.54
N VAL A 232 -4.50 3.51 4.76
CA VAL A 232 -4.06 2.79 5.96
C VAL A 232 -5.02 1.65 6.23
N ASN A 233 -4.59 0.42 5.96
CA ASN A 233 -5.30 -0.79 6.32
C ASN A 233 -4.95 -1.20 7.75
N LEU A 234 -5.95 -1.66 8.49
CA LEU A 234 -5.79 -2.27 9.80
C LEU A 234 -6.14 -3.75 9.73
N PHE A 235 -5.40 -4.57 10.45
CA PHE A 235 -5.47 -6.03 10.37
C PHE A 235 -5.79 -6.61 11.74
N PHE A 236 -6.95 -7.24 11.84
CA PHE A 236 -7.43 -7.79 13.09
C PHE A 236 -7.74 -9.28 12.94
N THR A 237 -7.42 -10.06 13.96
CA THR A 237 -7.83 -11.47 14.05
C THR A 237 -9.01 -11.55 15.02
N LEU A 238 -10.17 -11.95 14.53
CA LEU A 238 -11.36 -12.11 15.37
C LEU A 238 -11.16 -13.24 16.38
N PRO A 239 -11.57 -13.07 17.64
CA PRO A 239 -11.64 -14.15 18.59
C PRO A 239 -12.54 -15.29 18.04
N LYS A 240 -12.22 -16.53 18.37
CA LYS A 240 -13.06 -17.67 18.00
C LYS A 240 -14.39 -17.58 18.76
N ALA A 241 -15.49 -18.03 18.14
CA ALA A 241 -16.81 -18.04 18.77
C ALA A 241 -16.86 -18.82 20.09
N THR A 242 -15.90 -19.74 20.29
CA THR A 242 -15.75 -20.54 21.52
C THR A 242 -14.98 -19.84 22.64
N GLU A 243 -14.36 -18.69 22.36
CA GLU A 243 -13.63 -17.91 23.37
C GLU A 243 -14.60 -17.29 24.39
N PRO A 244 -14.14 -17.05 25.63
CA PRO A 244 -14.94 -16.38 26.65
C PRO A 244 -15.43 -14.99 26.20
N GLN A 245 -16.61 -14.58 26.68
CA GLN A 245 -17.17 -13.24 26.37
C GLN A 245 -16.19 -12.10 26.72
N LYS A 246 -15.47 -12.22 27.83
CA LYS A 246 -14.45 -11.24 28.22
C LYS A 246 -13.39 -11.03 27.13
N THR A 247 -12.94 -12.10 26.44
CA THR A 247 -11.97 -12.00 25.33
C THR A 247 -12.57 -11.21 24.16
N HIS A 248 -13.85 -11.41 23.86
CA HIS A 248 -14.55 -10.64 22.85
C HIS A 248 -14.67 -9.16 23.23
N ASP A 249 -14.97 -8.86 24.47
CA ASP A 249 -15.10 -7.48 24.97
C ASP A 249 -13.75 -6.75 24.95
N GLU A 250 -12.68 -7.38 25.40
CA GLU A 250 -11.31 -6.85 25.34
C GLU A 250 -10.87 -6.61 23.90
N TYR A 251 -11.20 -7.53 23.00
CA TYR A 251 -10.93 -7.38 21.57
C TYR A 251 -11.68 -6.18 20.97
N MET A 252 -12.97 -6.04 21.26
CA MET A 252 -13.77 -4.92 20.76
C MET A 252 -13.27 -3.58 21.31
N GLN A 253 -12.84 -3.56 22.57
CA GLN A 253 -12.22 -2.37 23.17
C GLN A 253 -10.92 -2.02 22.43
N TYR A 254 -10.04 -3.00 22.18
CA TYR A 254 -8.82 -2.79 21.43
C TYR A 254 -9.08 -2.25 20.02
N VAL A 255 -10.02 -2.84 19.27
CA VAL A 255 -10.44 -2.37 17.95
C VAL A 255 -10.91 -0.92 18.01
N ASN A 256 -11.74 -0.59 18.99
CA ASN A 256 -12.26 0.75 19.21
C ASN A 256 -11.12 1.75 19.51
N ASP A 257 -10.19 1.39 20.39
CA ASP A 257 -9.06 2.25 20.77
C ASP A 257 -8.15 2.55 19.59
N VAL A 258 -7.84 1.54 18.76
CA VAL A 258 -7.05 1.72 17.53
C VAL A 258 -7.74 2.66 16.54
N HIS A 259 -9.06 2.51 16.35
CA HIS A 259 -9.83 3.38 15.45
C HIS A 259 -9.91 4.81 15.99
N TRP A 260 -10.20 5.01 17.27
CA TRP A 260 -10.19 6.33 17.90
C TRP A 260 -8.82 7.00 17.80
N TYR A 261 -7.76 6.22 18.01
CA TYR A 261 -6.39 6.74 17.84
C TYR A 261 -6.16 7.18 16.39
N GLY A 262 -6.55 6.36 15.42
CA GLY A 262 -6.44 6.67 13.99
C GLY A 262 -7.25 7.89 13.58
N MET A 263 -8.50 7.99 14.02
CA MET A 263 -9.38 9.13 13.71
C MET A 263 -8.83 10.47 14.23
N LYS A 264 -8.13 10.47 15.36
CA LYS A 264 -7.52 11.68 15.92
C LYS A 264 -6.22 12.09 15.21
N LYS A 265 -5.55 11.17 14.53
CA LYS A 265 -4.18 11.32 14.04
C LYS A 265 -4.05 11.37 12.51
N LEU A 266 -5.01 10.82 11.78
CA LEU A 266 -4.91 10.63 10.34
C LEU A 266 -6.04 11.36 9.60
N LYS A 267 -5.80 11.70 8.34
CA LYS A 267 -6.84 12.25 7.45
C LYS A 267 -7.90 11.20 7.10
N SER A 268 -7.51 9.94 7.02
CA SER A 268 -8.39 8.81 6.73
C SER A 268 -7.78 7.49 7.21
N LEU A 269 -8.63 6.53 7.52
CA LEU A 269 -8.37 5.09 7.52
C LEU A 269 -8.95 4.51 6.23
N TYR A 270 -8.54 3.28 5.85
CA TYR A 270 -9.01 2.65 4.63
C TYR A 270 -9.81 1.39 4.96
N TYR A 271 -9.24 0.20 4.91
CA TYR A 271 -9.98 -1.02 5.21
C TYR A 271 -9.73 -1.52 6.63
N PHE A 272 -10.81 -1.96 7.26
CA PHE A 272 -10.77 -2.91 8.34
C PHE A 272 -10.65 -4.32 7.72
N ARG A 273 -9.53 -4.98 7.93
CA ARG A 273 -9.32 -6.34 7.44
C ARG A 273 -9.34 -7.30 8.61
N SER A 274 -10.32 -8.19 8.62
CA SER A 274 -10.42 -9.26 9.61
C SER A 274 -10.15 -10.59 8.94
N ASN A 275 -9.35 -11.45 9.58
CA ASN A 275 -9.40 -12.86 9.31
C ASN A 275 -10.60 -13.41 10.09
N ALA A 276 -11.71 -13.65 9.40
CA ALA A 276 -12.67 -14.63 9.92
C ALA A 276 -11.88 -15.91 10.09
N ALA A 277 -12.00 -16.57 11.26
CA ALA A 277 -11.41 -17.87 11.47
C ALA A 277 -11.90 -18.81 10.35
N ARG A 278 -11.18 -18.86 9.27
CA ARG A 278 -11.37 -19.88 8.25
C ARG A 278 -10.89 -21.15 8.90
N SER A 279 -11.83 -21.96 9.36
CA SER A 279 -11.55 -23.37 9.55
C SER A 279 -10.87 -23.83 8.28
N VAL A 280 -9.66 -24.35 8.39
CA VAL A 280 -8.97 -25.01 7.29
C VAL A 280 -9.73 -26.29 7.02
N GLU A 281 -10.80 -26.18 6.28
CA GLU A 281 -11.30 -27.31 5.54
C GLU A 281 -10.28 -27.61 4.46
N ASN A 282 -9.65 -28.77 4.58
CA ASN A 282 -8.81 -29.36 3.53
C ASN A 282 -9.64 -29.45 2.25
N VAL A 283 -9.59 -28.42 1.42
CA VAL A 283 -10.29 -28.40 0.15
C VAL A 283 -9.47 -29.14 -0.88
N ASN A 284 -9.55 -30.47 -0.85
CA ASN A 284 -9.40 -31.30 -2.03
C ASN A 284 -10.66 -31.17 -2.91
N VAL A 285 -11.01 -29.96 -3.32
CA VAL A 285 -12.06 -29.73 -4.30
C VAL A 285 -11.41 -29.57 -5.66
N LYS A 286 -11.64 -30.56 -6.53
CA LYS A 286 -11.45 -30.42 -7.97
C LYS A 286 -12.36 -29.28 -8.43
N VAL A 287 -11.77 -28.13 -8.78
CA VAL A 287 -12.50 -27.00 -9.34
C VAL A 287 -12.95 -27.36 -10.75
N PRO A 288 -14.26 -27.33 -11.08
CA PRO A 288 -14.71 -27.50 -12.46
C PRO A 288 -14.13 -26.37 -13.33
N ARG A 289 -13.72 -26.71 -14.55
CA ARG A 289 -13.28 -25.74 -15.55
C ARG A 289 -14.46 -24.83 -15.89
N ILE A 290 -14.30 -23.52 -15.60
CA ILE A 290 -15.24 -22.48 -16.00
C ILE A 290 -15.01 -22.20 -17.49
N ASN A 291 -16.08 -22.32 -18.31
CA ASN A 291 -16.08 -21.91 -19.71
C ASN A 291 -15.91 -20.39 -19.83
N LEU A 292 -15.06 -19.97 -20.77
CA LEU A 292 -14.60 -18.58 -20.97
C LEU A 292 -15.63 -17.66 -21.66
N GLU A 293 -16.95 -17.95 -21.60
CA GLU A 293 -17.96 -17.12 -22.28
C GLU A 293 -18.65 -16.07 -21.40
N ASP A 294 -18.41 -16.07 -20.06
CA ASP A 294 -18.98 -15.07 -19.15
C ASP A 294 -17.83 -14.29 -18.45
N THR A 295 -17.20 -13.37 -19.17
CA THR A 295 -16.19 -12.50 -18.60
C THR A 295 -16.75 -11.12 -18.27
N GLU A 296 -17.38 -10.99 -17.10
CA GLU A 296 -17.36 -9.73 -16.39
C GLU A 296 -16.05 -9.62 -15.59
N CYS A 297 -15.40 -8.47 -15.70
CA CYS A 297 -14.05 -8.23 -15.19
C CYS A 297 -14.03 -8.22 -13.65
N ILE A 298 -13.65 -9.36 -13.03
CA ILE A 298 -13.49 -9.49 -11.56
C ILE A 298 -12.21 -8.77 -11.01
N ALA A 299 -11.52 -7.99 -11.83
CA ALA A 299 -10.28 -7.33 -11.42
C ALA A 299 -10.46 -6.06 -10.57
N CYS A 300 -11.70 -5.59 -10.35
CA CYS A 300 -11.98 -4.35 -9.62
C CYS A 300 -12.46 -4.55 -8.18
N GLU A 301 -12.69 -5.78 -7.73
CA GLU A 301 -13.11 -6.10 -6.37
C GLU A 301 -12.06 -6.92 -5.62
N GLY A 302 -10.98 -6.26 -5.19
CA GLY A 302 -9.95 -6.91 -4.40
C GLY A 302 -9.23 -5.93 -3.46
#